data_2a32c963a2f1b4d7f39e0c671011c6d3
#
_entry.id   2a32c963a2f1b4d7f39e0c671011c6d3
#
_cell.length_a   1.000
_cell.length_b   1.000
_cell.length_c   1.000
_cell.angle_alpha   90.00
_cell.angle_beta   90.00
_cell.angle_gamma   90.00
#
_symmetry.space_group_name_H-M   'P 1'
#
loop_
_entity.id
_entity.type
_entity.pdbx_description
1 polymer ?
#
loop_
_entity_poly.entity_id
_entity_poly.type
_entity_poly.pdbx_seq_one_letter_code
_entity_poly.pdbx_strand_id
1 'polypeptide(L)'
;AASDVYKRQDLVGEDYKNWHGIVVLDAGTNSGKTYFILKTLLPWAYERRKRILILCNREALRNQIERDVNRLGSIEVSYEDYDPALGGIVNKPAIDNKYEHTICVETYQWLETFLQRNEDAAKTYLRSFDYIVSDEYHYMVTDASFNDHVDASYEAIKELWTTKTCIFMSATARPFFDYWKLRK
;
A
#
# COMPACT_ATOMS: atom_id res chain seq x y z
N ALA A 1 -12.80 -16.36 -0.88
CA ALA A 1 -13.45 -15.95 0.36
C ALA A 1 -12.57 -14.97 1.08
N ALA A 2 -13.14 -13.89 1.67
CA ALA A 2 -12.37 -13.07 2.58
C ALA A 2 -11.93 -13.96 3.74
N SER A 3 -10.61 -14.04 3.99
CA SER A 3 -10.10 -14.88 5.04
C SER A 3 -10.35 -14.24 6.41
N ASP A 4 -10.19 -12.91 6.51
CA ASP A 4 -10.27 -12.19 7.76
C ASP A 4 -10.98 -10.84 7.60
N VAL A 5 -11.90 -10.52 8.52
CA VAL A 5 -12.62 -9.25 8.58
C VAL A 5 -12.46 -8.65 9.97
N TYR A 6 -11.78 -7.51 10.05
CA TYR A 6 -11.57 -6.79 11.30
C TYR A 6 -12.41 -5.51 11.32
N LYS A 7 -13.30 -5.39 12.31
CA LYS A 7 -14.14 -4.19 12.50
C LYS A 7 -13.47 -3.09 13.30
N ARG A 8 -12.38 -3.40 13.97
CA ARG A 8 -11.59 -2.45 14.76
C ARG A 8 -10.13 -2.85 14.67
N GLN A 9 -9.26 -1.86 14.62
CA GLN A 9 -7.82 -2.07 14.52
C GLN A 9 -7.23 -2.80 15.73
N ASP A 10 -7.75 -2.53 16.93
CA ASP A 10 -7.32 -3.17 18.17
C ASP A 10 -7.60 -4.69 18.21
N LEU A 11 -8.49 -5.20 17.32
CA LEU A 11 -8.79 -6.62 17.18
C LEU A 11 -7.79 -7.36 16.27
N VAL A 12 -6.92 -6.66 15.55
CA VAL A 12 -5.92 -7.29 14.67
C VAL A 12 -4.89 -8.06 15.47
N GLY A 13 -4.46 -7.53 16.63
CA GLY A 13 -3.43 -8.16 17.46
C GLY A 13 -2.17 -8.47 16.66
N GLU A 14 -1.74 -9.73 16.68
CA GLU A 14 -0.60 -10.24 15.91
C GLU A 14 -0.99 -11.04 14.65
N ASP A 15 -2.27 -11.11 14.31
CA ASP A 15 -2.79 -11.90 13.18
C ASP A 15 -2.18 -11.47 11.84
N TYR A 16 -1.83 -10.16 11.72
CA TYR A 16 -1.19 -9.61 10.51
C TYR A 16 0.08 -10.38 10.10
N LYS A 17 0.73 -11.06 11.03
CA LYS A 17 1.93 -11.85 10.75
C LYS A 17 1.64 -13.08 9.86
N ASN A 18 0.39 -13.54 9.86
CA ASN A 18 -0.07 -14.72 9.13
C ASN A 18 -1.06 -14.37 8.00
N TRP A 19 -1.28 -13.09 7.73
CA TRP A 19 -2.22 -12.68 6.70
C TRP A 19 -1.81 -13.17 5.32
N HIS A 20 -2.76 -13.68 4.60
CA HIS A 20 -2.68 -14.02 3.18
C HIS A 20 -4.05 -13.88 2.53
N GLY A 21 -4.10 -13.68 1.22
CA GLY A 21 -5.36 -13.50 0.51
C GLY A 21 -6.04 -12.18 0.86
N ILE A 22 -7.35 -12.21 1.05
CA ILE A 22 -8.15 -10.99 1.28
C ILE A 22 -8.28 -10.73 2.78
N VAL A 23 -7.91 -9.53 3.18
CA VAL A 23 -8.11 -8.98 4.54
C VAL A 23 -8.94 -7.70 4.44
N VAL A 24 -9.94 -7.54 5.28
CA VAL A 24 -10.78 -6.34 5.31
C VAL A 24 -10.65 -5.65 6.66
N LEU A 25 -10.23 -4.40 6.65
CA LEU A 25 -10.19 -3.51 7.81
C LEU A 25 -11.37 -2.53 7.75
N ASP A 26 -12.51 -2.96 8.30
CA ASP A 26 -13.73 -2.17 8.37
C ASP A 26 -13.77 -1.37 9.67
N ALA A 27 -13.26 -0.15 9.64
CA ALA A 27 -13.20 0.72 10.81
C ALA A 27 -13.43 2.17 10.40
N GLY A 28 -14.12 2.93 11.23
CA GLY A 28 -14.50 4.32 10.95
C GLY A 28 -13.34 5.22 10.52
N THR A 29 -13.66 6.38 9.98
CA THR A 29 -12.67 7.43 9.71
C THR A 29 -11.90 7.77 10.99
N ASN A 30 -10.61 8.06 10.87
CA ASN A 30 -9.69 8.30 12.00
C ASN A 30 -9.53 7.14 13.00
N SER A 31 -9.91 5.92 12.62
CA SER A 31 -9.75 4.73 13.47
C SER A 31 -8.30 4.21 13.55
N GLY A 32 -7.35 4.89 12.91
CA GLY A 32 -5.95 4.48 12.92
C GLY A 32 -5.55 3.43 11.89
N LYS A 33 -6.37 3.15 10.87
CA LYS A 33 -6.04 2.16 9.81
C LYS A 33 -4.67 2.43 9.17
N THR A 34 -4.47 3.64 8.69
CA THR A 34 -3.18 4.06 8.08
C THR A 34 -2.05 4.03 9.11
N TYR A 35 -2.34 4.41 10.36
CA TYR A 35 -1.38 4.30 11.46
C TYR A 35 -0.94 2.86 11.69
N PHE A 36 -1.85 1.90 11.67
CA PHE A 36 -1.52 0.47 11.77
C PHE A 36 -0.60 0.02 10.62
N ILE A 37 -0.92 0.39 9.38
CA ILE A 37 -0.06 0.06 8.23
C ILE A 37 1.35 0.63 8.43
N LEU A 38 1.48 1.90 8.80
CA LEU A 38 2.77 2.57 8.90
C LEU A 38 3.57 2.21 10.15
N LYS A 39 2.91 1.94 11.28
CA LYS A 39 3.58 1.69 12.58
C LYS A 39 3.73 0.22 12.94
N THR A 40 2.96 -0.65 12.31
CA THR A 40 2.96 -2.08 12.64
C THR A 40 3.34 -2.92 11.43
N LEU A 41 2.61 -2.82 10.31
CA LEU A 41 2.86 -3.65 9.15
C LEU A 41 4.17 -3.27 8.42
N LEU A 42 4.46 -1.98 8.28
CA LEU A 42 5.66 -1.51 7.57
C LEU A 42 6.98 -1.97 8.23
N PRO A 43 7.20 -1.79 9.55
CA PRO A 43 8.38 -2.35 10.21
C PRO A 43 8.48 -3.88 10.08
N TRP A 44 7.37 -4.58 10.21
CA TRP A 44 7.30 -6.03 10.03
C TRP A 44 7.69 -6.47 8.62
N ALA A 45 7.19 -5.77 7.60
CA ALA A 45 7.52 -6.05 6.20
C ALA A 45 9.00 -5.76 5.90
N TYR A 46 9.52 -4.65 6.42
CA TYR A 46 10.92 -4.26 6.29
C TYR A 46 11.87 -5.34 6.83
N GLU A 47 11.65 -5.80 8.07
CA GLU A 47 12.46 -6.85 8.68
C GLU A 47 12.47 -8.16 7.88
N ARG A 48 11.41 -8.42 7.11
CA ARG A 48 11.24 -9.64 6.30
C ARG A 48 11.51 -9.44 4.83
N ARG A 49 12.04 -8.27 4.44
CA ARG A 49 12.29 -7.91 3.03
C ARG A 49 11.05 -8.06 2.14
N LYS A 50 9.88 -7.82 2.71
CA LYS A 50 8.61 -7.80 2.01
C LYS A 50 8.27 -6.38 1.57
N ARG A 51 7.51 -6.26 0.48
CA ARG A 51 7.15 -4.97 -0.11
C ARG A 51 5.67 -4.69 0.03
N ILE A 52 5.33 -3.42 0.27
CA ILE A 52 3.96 -2.92 0.43
C ILE A 52 3.67 -1.92 -0.68
N LEU A 53 2.54 -2.06 -1.37
CA LEU A 53 1.94 -1.03 -2.20
C LEU A 53 0.70 -0.49 -1.49
N ILE A 54 0.62 0.82 -1.29
CA ILE A 54 -0.61 1.49 -0.85
C ILE A 54 -1.24 2.18 -2.06
N LEU A 55 -2.51 1.89 -2.30
CA LEU A 55 -3.33 2.55 -3.30
C LEU A 55 -4.36 3.44 -2.60
N CYS A 56 -4.41 4.71 -2.98
CA CYS A 56 -5.34 5.68 -2.41
C CYS A 56 -6.06 6.47 -3.51
N ASN A 57 -7.14 7.14 -3.13
CA ASN A 57 -8.03 7.81 -4.09
C ASN A 57 -7.61 9.26 -4.43
N ARG A 58 -6.70 9.86 -3.67
CA ARG A 58 -6.35 11.29 -3.80
C ARG A 58 -4.85 11.52 -3.68
N GLU A 59 -4.34 12.39 -4.54
CA GLU A 59 -2.93 12.82 -4.52
C GLU A 59 -2.52 13.47 -3.19
N ALA A 60 -3.42 14.25 -2.57
CA ALA A 60 -3.16 14.85 -1.26
C ALA A 60 -2.91 13.80 -0.16
N LEU A 61 -3.67 12.69 -0.19
CA LEU A 61 -3.51 11.58 0.75
C LEU A 61 -2.21 10.81 0.45
N ARG A 62 -1.91 10.54 -0.81
CA ARG A 62 -0.64 9.97 -1.25
C ARG A 62 0.53 10.75 -0.68
N ASN A 63 0.57 12.06 -0.93
CA ASN A 63 1.64 12.95 -0.46
C ASN A 63 1.74 13.02 1.07
N GLN A 64 0.61 12.89 1.78
CA GLN A 64 0.62 12.81 3.25
C GLN A 64 1.26 11.51 3.74
N ILE A 65 0.86 10.37 3.17
CA ILE A 65 1.41 9.06 3.54
C ILE A 65 2.91 9.01 3.23
N GLU A 66 3.35 9.51 2.08
CA GLU A 66 4.78 9.60 1.72
C GLU A 66 5.58 10.43 2.73
N ARG A 67 5.07 11.60 3.14
CA ARG A 67 5.72 12.40 4.20
C ARG A 67 5.81 11.64 5.53
N ASP A 68 4.77 10.91 5.90
CA ASP A 68 4.77 10.12 7.13
C ASP A 68 5.76 8.95 7.04
N VAL A 69 5.86 8.27 5.91
CA VAL A 69 6.86 7.23 5.64
C VAL A 69 8.28 7.81 5.72
N ASN A 70 8.54 8.95 5.08
CA ASN A 70 9.84 9.59 5.12
C ASN A 70 10.24 9.98 6.55
N ARG A 71 9.32 10.53 7.33
CA ARG A 71 9.57 10.86 8.73
C ARG A 71 9.86 9.63 9.59
N LEU A 72 9.15 8.52 9.35
CA LEU A 72 9.33 7.27 10.11
C LEU A 72 10.58 6.49 9.69
N GLY A 73 10.95 6.58 8.42
CA GLY A 73 12.08 5.88 7.84
C GLY A 73 13.40 6.64 7.91
N SER A 74 13.37 7.92 8.30
CA SER A 74 14.56 8.79 8.33
C SER A 74 15.66 8.22 9.22
N ILE A 75 16.84 8.02 8.65
CA ILE A 75 18.04 7.55 9.33
C ILE A 75 19.22 8.42 8.91
N GLU A 76 20.12 8.69 9.86
CA GLU A 76 21.40 9.33 9.56
C GLU A 76 22.35 8.29 8.98
N VAL A 77 22.93 8.61 7.83
CA VAL A 77 23.94 7.80 7.15
C VAL A 77 25.15 8.66 6.86
N SER A 78 26.28 8.04 6.56
CA SER A 78 27.45 8.72 6.03
C SER A 78 27.89 8.05 4.74
N TYR A 79 28.32 8.83 3.78
CA TYR A 79 28.87 8.31 2.54
C TYR A 79 30.26 8.94 2.28
N GLU A 80 31.11 8.18 1.63
CA GLU A 80 32.42 8.64 1.21
C GLU A 80 32.29 9.50 -0.06
N ASP A 81 32.89 10.68 -0.04
CA ASP A 81 32.95 11.57 -1.19
C ASP A 81 34.35 12.18 -1.30
N TYR A 82 34.77 12.51 -2.52
CA TYR A 82 36.04 13.16 -2.74
C TYR A 82 35.88 14.67 -2.55
N ASP A 83 36.69 15.25 -1.62
CA ASP A 83 36.74 16.68 -1.42
C ASP A 83 37.99 17.27 -2.09
N PRO A 84 37.84 18.04 -3.19
CA PRO A 84 38.98 18.63 -3.89
C PRO A 84 39.77 19.64 -3.05
N ALA A 85 39.13 20.30 -2.08
CA ALA A 85 39.79 21.27 -1.20
C ALA A 85 40.70 20.60 -0.18
N LEU A 86 40.34 19.39 0.25
CA LEU A 86 41.14 18.58 1.18
C LEU A 86 42.04 17.58 0.46
N GLY A 87 41.87 17.39 -0.85
CA GLY A 87 42.66 16.47 -1.67
C GLY A 87 42.47 14.99 -1.29
N GLY A 88 41.31 14.61 -0.73
CA GLY A 88 41.07 13.28 -0.24
C GLY A 88 39.60 12.90 -0.08
N ILE A 89 39.38 11.64 0.32
CA ILE A 89 38.06 11.11 0.64
C ILE A 89 37.63 11.59 2.02
N VAL A 90 36.42 12.11 2.12
CA VAL A 90 35.80 12.56 3.37
C VAL A 90 34.44 11.88 3.56
N ASN A 91 34.05 11.66 4.80
CA ASN A 91 32.73 11.18 5.14
C ASN A 91 31.77 12.35 5.26
N LYS A 92 30.73 12.38 4.42
CA LYS A 92 29.68 13.38 4.47
C LYS A 92 28.42 12.80 5.10
N PRO A 93 27.80 13.50 6.07
CA PRO A 93 26.52 13.08 6.63
C PRO A 93 25.39 13.27 5.59
N ALA A 94 24.45 12.36 5.59
CA ALA A 94 23.23 12.44 4.82
C ALA A 94 22.06 11.85 5.61
N ILE A 95 20.86 12.14 5.13
CA ILE A 95 19.62 11.52 5.65
C ILE A 95 19.09 10.61 4.56
N ASP A 96 18.87 9.37 4.92
CA ASP A 96 18.29 8.35 4.04
C ASP A 96 16.96 7.85 4.61
N ASN A 97 16.19 7.15 3.80
CA ASN A 97 14.94 6.53 4.22
C ASN A 97 15.06 5.00 4.15
N LYS A 98 15.15 4.36 5.30
CA LYS A 98 15.28 2.90 5.39
C LYS A 98 14.11 2.14 4.75
N TYR A 99 12.96 2.79 4.54
CA TYR A 99 11.76 2.17 3.95
C TYR A 99 11.59 2.43 2.45
N GLU A 100 12.51 3.17 1.80
CA GLU A 100 12.41 3.57 0.39
C GLU A 100 12.08 2.40 -0.55
N HIS A 101 12.68 1.23 -0.32
CA HIS A 101 12.45 0.04 -1.16
C HIS A 101 11.38 -0.91 -0.60
N THR A 102 10.81 -0.60 0.57
CA THR A 102 9.81 -1.45 1.25
C THR A 102 8.39 -1.04 0.90
N ILE A 103 8.13 0.25 0.74
CA ILE A 103 6.80 0.79 0.54
C ILE A 103 6.74 1.72 -0.65
N CYS A 104 5.68 1.57 -1.46
CA CYS A 104 5.30 2.51 -2.50
C CYS A 104 3.87 3.00 -2.23
N VAL A 105 3.59 4.24 -2.56
CA VAL A 105 2.27 4.85 -2.41
C VAL A 105 1.86 5.46 -3.74
N GLU A 106 0.74 4.98 -4.28
CA GLU A 106 0.23 5.43 -5.57
C GLU A 106 -1.27 5.71 -5.51
N THR A 107 -1.78 6.44 -6.49
CA THR A 107 -3.22 6.63 -6.62
C THR A 107 -3.84 5.54 -7.50
N TYR A 108 -5.16 5.28 -7.33
CA TYR A 108 -5.88 4.39 -8.24
C TYR A 108 -5.82 4.90 -9.69
N GLN A 109 -5.93 6.21 -9.89
CA GLN A 109 -5.83 6.83 -11.21
C GLN A 109 -4.46 6.59 -11.87
N TRP A 110 -3.38 6.62 -11.10
CA TRP A 110 -2.06 6.28 -11.61
C TRP A 110 -2.02 4.82 -12.07
N LEU A 111 -2.55 3.87 -11.28
CA LEU A 111 -2.60 2.46 -11.62
C LEU A 111 -3.42 2.21 -12.90
N GLU A 112 -4.59 2.85 -13.02
CA GLU A 112 -5.42 2.78 -14.23
C GLU A 112 -4.68 3.26 -15.45
N THR A 113 -4.02 4.42 -15.37
CA THR A 113 -3.20 4.97 -16.45
C THR A 113 -2.07 4.02 -16.82
N PHE A 114 -1.45 3.37 -15.84
CA PHE A 114 -0.37 2.41 -16.09
C PHE A 114 -0.89 1.15 -16.78
N LEU A 115 -2.01 0.59 -16.32
CA LEU A 115 -2.68 -0.55 -16.95
C LEU A 115 -3.07 -0.27 -18.40
N GLN A 116 -3.61 0.93 -18.68
CA GLN A 116 -3.98 1.33 -20.04
C GLN A 116 -2.78 1.48 -20.98
N ARG A 117 -1.64 1.95 -20.47
CA ARG A 117 -0.43 2.15 -21.27
C ARG A 117 0.34 0.88 -21.51
N ASN A 118 0.45 0.02 -20.51
CA ASN A 118 1.16 -1.25 -20.58
C ASN A 118 0.68 -2.21 -19.50
N GLU A 119 -0.32 -3.01 -19.82
CA GLU A 119 -0.96 -3.93 -18.89
C GLU A 119 0.02 -4.96 -18.31
N ASP A 120 0.89 -5.54 -19.14
CA ASP A 120 1.86 -6.55 -18.70
C ASP A 120 2.88 -5.97 -17.72
N ALA A 121 3.39 -4.77 -17.99
CA ALA A 121 4.31 -4.08 -17.08
C ALA A 121 3.62 -3.70 -15.78
N ALA A 122 2.37 -3.22 -15.81
CA ALA A 122 1.60 -2.89 -14.62
C ALA A 122 1.31 -4.14 -13.78
N LYS A 123 0.91 -5.25 -14.39
CA LYS A 123 0.73 -6.53 -13.69
C LYS A 123 2.04 -7.06 -13.11
N THR A 124 3.15 -6.92 -13.81
CA THR A 124 4.48 -7.29 -13.30
C THR A 124 4.86 -6.43 -12.11
N TYR A 125 4.60 -5.12 -12.16
CA TYR A 125 4.82 -4.20 -11.04
C TYR A 125 3.98 -4.61 -9.82
N LEU A 126 2.68 -4.86 -9.98
CA LEU A 126 1.81 -5.30 -8.89
C LEU A 126 2.30 -6.62 -8.26
N ARG A 127 2.76 -7.59 -9.07
CA ARG A 127 3.29 -8.87 -8.58
C ARG A 127 4.58 -8.71 -7.77
N SER A 128 5.29 -7.61 -7.89
CA SER A 128 6.51 -7.34 -7.12
C SER A 128 6.27 -7.02 -5.65
N PHE A 129 5.01 -6.79 -5.24
CA PHE A 129 4.62 -6.52 -3.87
C PHE A 129 4.07 -7.78 -3.19
N ASP A 130 4.28 -7.88 -1.87
CA ASP A 130 3.73 -8.94 -1.02
C ASP A 130 2.37 -8.53 -0.44
N TYR A 131 2.23 -7.23 -0.14
CA TYR A 131 1.02 -6.61 0.39
C TYR A 131 0.53 -5.53 -0.55
N ILE A 132 -0.76 -5.56 -0.88
CA ILE A 132 -1.46 -4.52 -1.63
C ILE A 132 -2.55 -3.96 -0.72
N VAL A 133 -2.38 -2.73 -0.29
CA VAL A 133 -3.30 -2.03 0.60
C VAL A 133 -4.15 -1.08 -0.23
N SER A 134 -5.44 -1.30 -0.26
CA SER A 134 -6.42 -0.46 -0.96
C SER A 134 -7.16 0.40 0.07
N ASP A 135 -6.77 1.67 0.17
CA ASP A 135 -7.40 2.63 1.08
C ASP A 135 -8.66 3.22 0.45
N GLU A 136 -9.71 3.35 1.28
CA GLU A 136 -11.04 3.81 0.84
C GLU A 136 -11.52 3.08 -0.44
N TYR A 137 -11.33 1.77 -0.47
CA TYR A 137 -11.62 0.92 -1.62
C TYR A 137 -13.07 1.03 -2.14
N HIS A 138 -14.00 1.60 -1.36
CA HIS A 138 -15.36 1.84 -1.79
C HIS A 138 -15.43 2.74 -3.05
N TYR A 139 -14.43 3.59 -3.28
CA TYR A 139 -14.31 4.35 -4.53
C TYR A 139 -14.15 3.43 -5.74
N MET A 140 -13.44 2.32 -5.62
CA MET A 140 -13.32 1.33 -6.70
C MET A 140 -14.65 0.64 -7.01
N VAL A 141 -15.53 0.51 -6.00
CA VAL A 141 -16.80 -0.21 -6.14
C VAL A 141 -17.94 0.72 -6.57
N THR A 142 -17.96 1.97 -6.08
CA THR A 142 -19.00 2.94 -6.41
C THR A 142 -18.78 3.61 -7.77
N ASP A 143 -17.54 3.89 -8.14
CA ASP A 143 -17.22 4.46 -9.44
C ASP A 143 -17.27 3.43 -10.57
N ALA A 144 -17.14 2.13 -10.29
CA ALA A 144 -17.34 1.04 -11.26
C ALA A 144 -18.76 1.01 -11.85
N SER A 145 -19.75 1.62 -11.18
CA SER A 145 -21.10 1.81 -11.73
C SER A 145 -21.21 2.98 -12.72
N PHE A 146 -20.19 3.85 -12.80
CA PHE A 146 -20.18 5.06 -13.62
C PHE A 146 -18.95 5.18 -14.55
N ASN A 147 -17.94 4.31 -14.41
CA ASN A 147 -16.71 4.45 -15.16
C ASN A 147 -16.06 3.07 -15.45
N ASP A 148 -16.06 2.67 -16.73
CA ASP A 148 -15.51 1.38 -17.21
C ASP A 148 -14.01 1.19 -16.88
N HIS A 149 -13.29 2.25 -16.48
CA HIS A 149 -11.86 2.21 -16.21
C HIS A 149 -11.50 1.69 -14.79
N VAL A 150 -12.38 1.84 -13.82
CA VAL A 150 -12.17 1.36 -12.44
C VAL A 150 -12.18 -0.17 -12.37
N ASP A 151 -12.88 -0.83 -13.29
CA ASP A 151 -12.89 -2.28 -13.40
C ASP A 151 -11.50 -2.86 -13.69
N ALA A 152 -10.63 -2.17 -14.44
CA ALA A 152 -9.30 -2.66 -14.78
C ALA A 152 -8.38 -2.77 -13.54
N SER A 153 -8.35 -1.77 -12.66
CA SER A 153 -7.59 -1.81 -11.41
C SER A 153 -8.10 -2.88 -10.46
N TYR A 154 -9.42 -3.02 -10.34
CA TYR A 154 -10.05 -4.04 -9.52
C TYR A 154 -9.72 -5.46 -10.02
N GLU A 155 -9.89 -5.73 -11.31
CA GLU A 155 -9.60 -7.06 -11.87
C GLU A 155 -8.10 -7.39 -11.77
N ALA A 156 -7.20 -6.42 -11.99
CA ALA A 156 -5.77 -6.62 -11.81
C ALA A 156 -5.39 -6.97 -10.37
N ILE A 157 -6.02 -6.34 -9.36
CA ILE A 157 -5.80 -6.68 -7.94
C ILE A 157 -6.43 -8.04 -7.62
N LYS A 158 -7.61 -8.34 -8.18
CA LYS A 158 -8.31 -9.60 -7.98
C LYS A 158 -7.50 -10.81 -8.43
N GLU A 159 -6.76 -10.71 -9.52
CA GLU A 159 -5.85 -11.77 -9.98
C GLU A 159 -4.80 -12.15 -8.91
N LEU A 160 -4.51 -11.24 -7.99
CA LEU A 160 -3.48 -11.42 -6.95
C LEU A 160 -3.99 -11.99 -5.64
N TRP A 161 -5.31 -12.11 -5.44
CA TRP A 161 -5.91 -12.53 -4.15
C TRP A 161 -5.49 -13.92 -3.68
N THR A 162 -5.05 -14.78 -4.58
CA THR A 162 -4.60 -16.14 -4.25
C THR A 162 -3.11 -16.21 -3.92
N THR A 163 -2.32 -15.22 -4.33
CA THR A 163 -0.86 -15.25 -4.24
C THR A 163 -0.28 -14.15 -3.36
N LYS A 164 -1.04 -13.11 -3.08
CA LYS A 164 -0.63 -11.92 -2.31
C LYS A 164 -1.61 -11.63 -1.17
N THR A 165 -1.18 -10.82 -0.24
CA THR A 165 -2.08 -10.29 0.79
C THR A 165 -2.67 -8.97 0.32
N CYS A 166 -3.98 -8.96 0.07
CA CYS A 166 -4.72 -7.78 -0.36
C CYS A 166 -5.55 -7.24 0.81
N ILE A 167 -5.18 -6.08 1.31
CA ILE A 167 -5.80 -5.43 2.48
C ILE A 167 -6.72 -4.31 1.99
N PHE A 168 -8.00 -4.45 2.25
CA PHE A 168 -9.02 -3.47 1.90
C PHE A 168 -9.41 -2.67 3.14
N MET A 169 -9.20 -1.36 3.09
CA MET A 169 -9.53 -0.44 4.20
C MET A 169 -10.67 0.46 3.80
N SER A 170 -11.70 0.54 4.63
CA SER A 170 -12.82 1.49 4.45
C SER A 170 -13.48 1.82 5.76
N ALA A 171 -14.10 3.01 5.81
CA ALA A 171 -15.02 3.38 6.88
C ALA A 171 -16.42 2.76 6.68
N THR A 172 -16.72 2.22 5.49
CA THR A 172 -18.01 1.66 5.10
C THR A 172 -17.80 0.41 4.25
N ALA A 173 -17.62 -0.75 4.90
CA ALA A 173 -17.35 -2.00 4.20
C ALA A 173 -18.60 -2.65 3.57
N ARG A 174 -19.82 -2.22 3.93
CA ARG A 174 -21.07 -2.81 3.42
C ARG A 174 -21.16 -2.89 1.88
N PRO A 175 -20.83 -1.84 1.11
CA PRO A 175 -20.90 -1.90 -0.35
C PRO A 175 -20.02 -2.98 -0.98
N PHE A 176 -18.88 -3.30 -0.37
CA PHE A 176 -17.98 -4.33 -0.86
C PHE A 176 -18.57 -5.74 -0.76
N PHE A 177 -19.17 -6.08 0.36
CA PHE A 177 -19.75 -7.40 0.55
C PHE A 177 -20.96 -7.61 -0.35
N ASP A 178 -21.74 -6.56 -0.62
CA ASP A 178 -22.90 -6.62 -1.51
C ASP A 178 -22.45 -6.76 -2.97
N TYR A 179 -21.46 -6.00 -3.41
CA TYR A 179 -20.87 -6.10 -4.75
C TYR A 179 -20.20 -7.46 -4.98
N TRP A 180 -19.51 -7.98 -3.98
CA TRP A 180 -18.82 -9.26 -4.07
C TRP A 180 -19.79 -10.46 -4.09
N LYS A 181 -20.94 -10.36 -3.41
CA LYS A 181 -22.02 -11.36 -3.46
C LYS A 181 -22.70 -11.40 -4.82
N LEU A 182 -22.79 -10.28 -5.51
CA LEU A 182 -23.47 -10.17 -6.82
C LEU A 182 -22.62 -10.71 -7.98
N ARG A 183 -21.30 -10.86 -7.81
CA ARG A 183 -20.37 -11.36 -8.85
C ARG A 183 -19.86 -12.79 -8.62
N LYS A 184 -20.48 -13.53 -7.71
CA LYS A 184 -20.33 -14.99 -7.57
C LYS A 184 -21.27 -15.70 -8.52
#